data_fa148522d9068e19fd7bed21f89fb70c
#
_entry.id   fa148522d9068e19fd7bed21f89fb70c
#
_cell.length_a   1.000
_cell.length_b   1.000
_cell.length_c   1.000
_cell.angle_alpha   90.00
_cell.angle_beta   90.00
_cell.angle_gamma   90.00
#
_symmetry.space_group_name_H-M   'P 1'
#
loop_
_entity.id
_entity.type
_entity.pdbx_description
1 polymer ?
#
loop_
_entity_poly.entity_id
_entity_poly.type
_entity_poly.pdbx_seq_one_letter_code
_entity_poly.pdbx_strand_id
1 'polypeptide(L)'
;MRRTGSDKGSFSVIKYFKGIKGDKKMEEAKLVKVTNRDSGTVGYTIPDKGIHRSFMTGESKMIPLSELQELQYVPGGEFTLQNLLLINDKNALEALNMEVEPEYFYTEEDIKKLLLEGSLDQLDDALKFGRKHEGVIEIIKKLAVDLEIPDTRKRKLITQMTGFNIDSAINIIHTMSDENEDETDVAKTEEKSSQRKATPVNAGRKAPVYKVVTKTE
;
A
#
# COMPACT_ATOMS: atom_id res chain seq x y z
N MET A 1 -42.61 -21.86 -24.59
CA MET A 1 -41.39 -21.02 -24.78
C MET A 1 -41.44 -19.90 -23.76
N ARG A 2 -40.66 -19.98 -22.69
CA ARG A 2 -40.57 -18.96 -21.65
C ARG A 2 -39.21 -18.26 -21.79
N ARG A 3 -39.24 -16.95 -21.98
CA ARG A 3 -38.04 -16.10 -21.99
C ARG A 3 -37.79 -15.66 -20.55
N THR A 4 -36.62 -16.03 -20.03
CA THR A 4 -36.11 -15.53 -18.75
C THR A 4 -35.34 -14.24 -19.02
N GLY A 5 -35.88 -13.09 -18.59
CA GLY A 5 -35.19 -11.81 -18.59
C GLY A 5 -34.26 -11.74 -17.41
N SER A 6 -33.00 -11.46 -17.70
CA SER A 6 -31.96 -11.17 -16.71
C SER A 6 -32.10 -9.71 -16.26
N ASP A 7 -32.57 -9.54 -15.04
CA ASP A 7 -32.70 -8.23 -14.40
C ASP A 7 -31.34 -7.81 -13.83
N LYS A 8 -30.71 -6.83 -14.45
CA LYS A 8 -29.52 -6.16 -13.93
C LYS A 8 -29.96 -5.14 -12.90
N GLY A 9 -29.87 -5.51 -11.64
CA GLY A 9 -30.17 -4.64 -10.52
C GLY A 9 -29.26 -3.42 -10.47
N SER A 10 -29.81 -2.28 -10.90
CA SER A 10 -29.27 -0.95 -10.63
C SER A 10 -29.49 -0.64 -9.15
N PHE A 11 -28.45 -0.70 -8.33
CA PHE A 11 -28.49 -0.25 -6.95
C PHE A 11 -28.45 1.28 -6.92
N SER A 12 -29.64 1.90 -6.91
CA SER A 12 -29.81 3.31 -6.58
C SER A 12 -29.74 3.48 -5.06
N VAL A 13 -28.61 3.94 -4.54
CA VAL A 13 -28.49 4.33 -3.11
C VAL A 13 -28.96 5.78 -2.97
N ILE A 14 -30.28 5.98 -2.87
CA ILE A 14 -30.86 7.24 -2.42
C ILE A 14 -31.13 7.11 -0.93
N LYS A 15 -30.42 7.87 -0.11
CA LYS A 15 -30.86 8.54 1.13
C LYS A 15 -29.65 8.96 1.99
N TYR A 16 -29.48 10.23 2.12
CA TYR A 16 -29.25 11.05 3.33
C TYR A 16 -28.59 12.38 2.93
N PHE A 17 -29.41 13.35 2.58
CA PHE A 17 -29.12 14.76 2.90
C PHE A 17 -30.44 15.53 2.84
N LYS A 18 -31.07 15.69 4.01
CA LYS A 18 -32.22 16.57 4.16
C LYS A 18 -31.75 17.81 4.93
N GLY A 19 -31.70 18.92 4.23
CA GLY A 19 -31.63 20.22 4.89
C GLY A 19 -30.59 21.19 4.35
N ILE A 20 -30.81 21.77 3.16
CA ILE A 20 -30.50 23.17 2.86
C ILE A 20 -31.42 23.57 1.70
N LYS A 21 -32.29 24.55 1.92
CA LYS A 21 -33.17 25.13 0.90
C LYS A 21 -32.33 25.93 -0.09
N GLY A 22 -32.29 25.50 -1.32
CA GLY A 22 -31.74 26.18 -2.46
C GLY A 22 -31.96 25.28 -3.66
N ASP A 23 -32.95 25.61 -4.52
CA ASP A 23 -33.25 24.90 -5.75
C ASP A 23 -32.06 24.95 -6.75
N LYS A 24 -31.04 24.15 -6.53
CA LYS A 24 -30.11 23.69 -7.57
C LYS A 24 -30.51 22.27 -7.90
N LYS A 25 -31.05 22.09 -9.14
CA LYS A 25 -31.22 20.81 -9.80
C LYS A 25 -30.01 19.95 -9.45
N MET A 26 -30.19 18.94 -8.61
CA MET A 26 -29.14 18.00 -8.25
C MET A 26 -28.82 17.22 -9.53
N GLU A 27 -27.78 17.62 -10.26
CA GLU A 27 -27.12 16.73 -11.18
C GLU A 27 -26.68 15.51 -10.37
N GLU A 28 -27.11 14.33 -10.81
CA GLU A 28 -26.65 13.08 -10.20
C GLU A 28 -25.13 13.09 -10.22
N ALA A 29 -24.51 13.22 -9.06
CA ALA A 29 -23.06 13.28 -8.97
C ALA A 29 -22.49 11.97 -9.52
N LYS A 30 -21.81 12.02 -10.66
CA LYS A 30 -21.14 10.84 -11.23
C LYS A 30 -20.10 10.35 -10.23
N LEU A 31 -20.34 9.18 -9.64
CA LEU A 31 -19.42 8.53 -8.72
C LEU A 31 -18.39 7.71 -9.52
N VAL A 32 -17.13 7.86 -9.16
CA VAL A 32 -15.99 7.19 -9.78
C VAL A 32 -15.32 6.32 -8.75
N LYS A 33 -14.99 5.07 -9.11
CA LYS A 33 -14.21 4.18 -8.26
C LYS A 33 -12.75 4.59 -8.31
N VAL A 34 -12.22 4.96 -7.15
CA VAL A 34 -10.81 5.36 -6.97
C VAL A 34 -10.17 4.37 -6.01
N THR A 35 -9.00 3.86 -6.35
CA THR A 35 -8.26 2.87 -5.57
C THR A 35 -6.88 3.42 -5.23
N ASN A 36 -6.45 3.24 -3.99
CA ASN A 36 -5.07 3.53 -3.60
C ASN A 36 -4.14 2.45 -4.19
N ARG A 37 -3.20 2.87 -5.05
CA ARG A 37 -2.19 1.99 -5.64
C ARG A 37 -0.84 2.04 -4.93
N ASP A 38 -0.69 2.96 -3.96
CA ASP A 38 0.55 3.08 -3.21
C ASP A 38 0.65 2.00 -2.11
N SER A 39 1.88 1.68 -1.72
CA SER A 39 2.17 0.73 -0.64
C SER A 39 1.84 1.27 0.75
N GLY A 40 1.60 2.58 0.86
CA GLY A 40 1.25 3.29 2.08
C GLY A 40 -0.19 3.78 2.12
N THR A 41 -0.53 4.49 3.20
CA THR A 41 -1.81 5.22 3.32
C THR A 41 -1.73 6.52 2.55
N VAL A 42 -2.65 6.72 1.61
CA VAL A 42 -2.77 7.95 0.82
C VAL A 42 -3.94 8.77 1.32
N GLY A 43 -3.73 10.06 1.51
CA GLY A 43 -4.79 10.99 1.91
C GLY A 43 -4.72 12.31 1.17
N TYR A 44 -5.87 12.97 1.05
CA TYR A 44 -5.95 14.33 0.54
C TYR A 44 -6.97 15.18 1.30
N THR A 45 -6.82 16.47 1.18
CA THR A 45 -7.70 17.46 1.81
C THR A 45 -8.06 18.54 0.79
N ILE A 46 -9.34 18.89 0.70
CA ILE A 46 -9.84 20.05 -0.05
C ILE A 46 -10.36 21.07 0.98
N PRO A 47 -9.55 22.06 1.38
CA PRO A 47 -9.86 22.95 2.49
C PRO A 47 -11.15 23.75 2.29
N ASP A 48 -11.37 24.25 1.07
CA ASP A 48 -12.51 25.12 0.73
C ASP A 48 -13.87 24.43 0.93
N LYS A 49 -13.89 23.09 0.90
CA LYS A 49 -15.10 22.28 1.14
C LYS A 49 -15.06 21.48 2.43
N GLY A 50 -13.99 21.56 3.19
CA GLY A 50 -13.82 20.77 4.42
C GLY A 50 -13.81 19.27 4.15
N ILE A 51 -13.36 18.83 2.95
CA ILE A 51 -13.28 17.43 2.58
C ILE A 51 -11.92 16.88 3.00
N HIS A 52 -11.96 15.76 3.73
CA HIS A 52 -10.78 14.97 4.10
C HIS A 52 -11.02 13.52 3.69
N ARG A 53 -10.10 12.95 2.91
CA ARG A 53 -10.15 11.55 2.51
C ARG A 53 -8.84 10.86 2.87
N SER A 54 -8.95 9.60 3.24
CA SER A 54 -7.82 8.72 3.51
C SER A 54 -8.13 7.34 2.92
N PHE A 55 -7.14 6.69 2.33
CA PHE A 55 -7.22 5.36 1.73
C PHE A 55 -6.09 4.51 2.28
N MET A 56 -6.42 3.35 2.81
CA MET A 56 -5.41 2.33 3.11
C MET A 56 -4.88 1.72 1.82
N THR A 57 -3.77 1.03 1.87
CA THR A 57 -3.18 0.31 0.73
C THR A 57 -4.22 -0.60 0.07
N GLY A 58 -4.42 -0.45 -1.24
CA GLY A 58 -5.39 -1.22 -2.02
C GLY A 58 -6.86 -0.88 -1.77
N GLU A 59 -7.18 0.05 -0.85
CA GLU A 59 -8.56 0.44 -0.56
C GLU A 59 -9.19 1.19 -1.73
N SER A 60 -10.45 0.86 -2.04
CA SER A 60 -11.25 1.52 -3.07
C SER A 60 -12.41 2.29 -2.46
N LYS A 61 -12.63 3.52 -2.93
CA LYS A 61 -13.79 4.36 -2.54
C LYS A 61 -14.49 4.92 -3.77
N MET A 62 -15.80 5.12 -3.63
CA MET A 62 -16.61 5.83 -4.63
C MET A 62 -16.55 7.32 -4.35
N ILE A 63 -15.93 8.08 -5.22
CA ILE A 63 -15.70 9.53 -5.08
C ILE A 63 -16.47 10.27 -6.17
N PRO A 64 -17.14 11.40 -5.86
CA PRO A 64 -17.75 12.24 -6.88
C PRO A 64 -16.70 12.79 -7.85
N LEU A 65 -17.00 12.75 -9.16
CA LEU A 65 -16.10 13.30 -10.19
C LEU A 65 -15.76 14.78 -9.93
N SER A 66 -16.73 15.56 -9.46
CA SER A 66 -16.52 16.97 -9.11
C SER A 66 -15.48 17.16 -7.99
N GLU A 67 -15.43 16.22 -7.02
CA GLU A 67 -14.42 16.24 -5.96
C GLU A 67 -13.01 15.98 -6.53
N LEU A 68 -12.87 15.05 -7.48
CA LEU A 68 -11.60 14.77 -8.15
C LEU A 68 -11.12 15.95 -9.01
N GLN A 69 -12.06 16.62 -9.70
CA GLN A 69 -11.76 17.83 -10.48
C GLN A 69 -11.24 18.96 -9.58
N GLU A 70 -11.82 19.15 -8.42
CA GLU A 70 -11.35 20.14 -7.46
C GLU A 70 -10.01 19.79 -6.84
N LEU A 71 -9.78 18.50 -6.59
CA LEU A 71 -8.51 18.01 -6.08
C LEU A 71 -7.33 18.40 -7.00
N GLN A 72 -7.53 18.46 -8.33
CA GLN A 72 -6.48 18.88 -9.26
C GLN A 72 -5.94 20.29 -8.97
N TYR A 73 -6.76 21.19 -8.44
CA TYR A 73 -6.37 22.57 -8.13
C TYR A 73 -5.79 22.74 -6.74
N VAL A 74 -5.81 21.70 -5.90
CA VAL A 74 -5.19 21.72 -4.58
C VAL A 74 -3.69 21.42 -4.72
N PRO A 75 -2.80 22.11 -3.98
CA PRO A 75 -1.37 21.79 -3.98
C PRO A 75 -1.11 20.31 -3.71
N GLY A 76 -0.40 19.63 -4.62
CA GLY A 76 -0.13 18.19 -4.55
C GLY A 76 -1.29 17.29 -5.00
N GLY A 77 -2.46 17.84 -5.31
CA GLY A 77 -3.63 17.05 -5.72
C GLY A 77 -3.45 16.37 -7.08
N GLU A 78 -2.87 17.06 -8.05
CA GLU A 78 -2.55 16.48 -9.36
C GLU A 78 -1.57 15.31 -9.21
N PHE A 79 -0.51 15.47 -8.41
CA PHE A 79 0.43 14.38 -8.11
C PHE A 79 -0.28 13.18 -7.48
N THR A 80 -1.17 13.43 -6.53
CA THR A 80 -1.96 12.37 -5.86
C THR A 80 -2.82 11.61 -6.85
N LEU A 81 -3.50 12.31 -7.78
CA LEU A 81 -4.36 11.69 -8.80
C LEU A 81 -3.56 10.88 -9.83
N GLN A 82 -2.41 11.39 -10.25
CA GLN A 82 -1.61 10.74 -11.29
C GLN A 82 -0.77 9.58 -10.77
N ASN A 83 -0.23 9.69 -9.55
CA ASN A 83 0.79 8.76 -9.06
C ASN A 83 0.28 7.80 -8.00
N LEU A 84 -0.59 8.25 -7.09
CA LEU A 84 -0.96 7.48 -5.91
C LEU A 84 -2.34 6.83 -6.00
N LEU A 85 -3.23 7.41 -6.80
CA LEU A 85 -4.60 6.92 -6.98
C LEU A 85 -4.80 6.34 -8.37
N LEU A 86 -5.52 5.21 -8.45
CA LEU A 86 -5.94 4.55 -9.68
C LEU A 86 -7.41 4.86 -9.93
N ILE A 87 -7.71 5.46 -11.08
CA ILE A 87 -9.06 5.78 -11.55
C ILE A 87 -9.43 4.84 -12.69
N ASN A 88 -10.34 3.88 -12.47
CA ASN A 88 -10.72 2.86 -13.44
C ASN A 88 -11.87 3.29 -14.40
N ASP A 89 -12.11 4.58 -14.55
CA ASP A 89 -13.14 5.12 -15.46
C ASP A 89 -12.48 6.03 -16.51
N LYS A 90 -12.40 5.56 -17.76
CA LYS A 90 -11.83 6.32 -18.88
C LYS A 90 -12.52 7.67 -19.10
N ASN A 91 -13.85 7.72 -18.97
CA ASN A 91 -14.58 8.99 -19.12
C ASN A 91 -14.27 9.97 -17.97
N ALA A 92 -13.93 9.44 -16.79
CA ALA A 92 -13.48 10.29 -15.68
C ALA A 92 -12.08 10.83 -15.93
N LEU A 93 -11.16 10.02 -16.48
CA LEU A 93 -9.82 10.47 -16.87
C LEU A 93 -9.86 11.53 -17.97
N GLU A 94 -10.71 11.36 -18.99
CA GLU A 94 -10.94 12.38 -20.01
C GLU A 94 -11.48 13.69 -19.40
N ALA A 95 -12.45 13.60 -18.48
CA ALA A 95 -13.01 14.77 -17.80
C ALA A 95 -12.00 15.46 -16.85
N LEU A 96 -10.96 14.75 -16.41
CA LEU A 96 -9.82 15.26 -15.65
C LEU A 96 -8.67 15.71 -16.56
N ASN A 97 -8.80 15.64 -17.89
CA ASN A 97 -7.72 15.89 -18.85
C ASN A 97 -6.44 15.10 -18.56
N MET A 98 -6.59 13.89 -18.06
CA MET A 98 -5.47 13.00 -17.77
C MET A 98 -5.23 12.06 -18.95
N GLU A 99 -4.10 12.24 -19.65
CA GLU A 99 -3.62 11.27 -20.62
C GLU A 99 -2.84 10.18 -19.90
N VAL A 100 -3.29 8.93 -20.05
CA VAL A 100 -2.69 7.79 -19.34
C VAL A 100 -2.24 6.70 -20.32
N GLU A 101 -1.09 6.13 -20.06
CA GLU A 101 -0.55 4.98 -20.76
C GLU A 101 -1.31 3.71 -20.34
N PRO A 102 -1.29 2.60 -21.13
CA PRO A 102 -1.97 1.35 -20.76
C PRO A 102 -1.57 0.81 -19.39
N GLU A 103 -0.31 1.00 -19.02
CA GLU A 103 0.31 0.58 -17.75
C GLU A 103 -0.30 1.32 -16.54
N TYR A 104 -0.96 2.45 -16.76
CA TYR A 104 -1.70 3.16 -15.72
C TYR A 104 -2.75 2.27 -15.05
N PHE A 105 -3.38 1.38 -15.80
CA PHE A 105 -4.46 0.52 -15.32
C PHE A 105 -3.97 -0.75 -14.61
N TYR A 106 -2.66 -0.98 -14.51
CA TYR A 106 -2.13 -2.14 -13.81
C TYR A 106 -2.54 -2.13 -12.35
N THR A 107 -3.24 -3.20 -11.95
CA THR A 107 -3.55 -3.49 -10.56
C THR A 107 -2.41 -4.29 -9.92
N GLU A 108 -2.43 -4.45 -8.60
CA GLU A 108 -1.46 -5.30 -7.90
C GLU A 108 -1.46 -6.74 -8.45
N GLU A 109 -2.65 -7.27 -8.81
CA GLU A 109 -2.79 -8.59 -9.43
C GLU A 109 -2.17 -8.68 -10.82
N ASP A 110 -2.30 -7.62 -11.64
CA ASP A 110 -1.70 -7.57 -12.97
C ASP A 110 -0.17 -7.49 -12.88
N ILE A 111 0.35 -6.72 -11.94
CA ILE A 111 1.78 -6.65 -11.66
C ILE A 111 2.30 -8.00 -11.16
N LYS A 112 1.56 -8.70 -10.30
CA LYS A 112 1.91 -10.05 -9.85
C LYS A 112 2.00 -11.04 -11.03
N LYS A 113 1.03 -11.03 -11.94
CA LYS A 113 1.07 -11.85 -13.16
C LYS A 113 2.25 -11.47 -14.05
N LEU A 114 2.51 -10.18 -14.22
CA LEU A 114 3.65 -9.67 -14.99
C LEU A 114 4.98 -10.19 -14.44
N LEU A 115 5.14 -10.18 -13.13
CA LEU A 115 6.35 -10.66 -12.46
C LEU A 115 6.55 -12.17 -12.61
N LEU A 116 5.48 -12.97 -12.52
CA LEU A 116 5.55 -14.43 -12.60
C LEU A 116 5.60 -14.91 -14.06
N GLU A 117 4.71 -14.43 -14.91
CA GLU A 117 4.43 -14.98 -16.24
C GLU A 117 4.82 -14.04 -17.39
N GLY A 118 4.91 -12.72 -17.14
CA GLY A 118 5.18 -11.71 -18.16
C GLY A 118 6.56 -11.82 -18.77
N SER A 119 6.74 -11.23 -19.95
CA SER A 119 8.04 -11.13 -20.63
C SER A 119 8.94 -10.07 -19.98
N LEU A 120 10.24 -10.11 -20.31
CA LEU A 120 11.19 -9.07 -19.87
C LEU A 120 10.85 -7.70 -20.46
N ASP A 121 10.38 -7.66 -21.71
CA ASP A 121 10.03 -6.41 -22.39
C ASP A 121 8.82 -5.73 -21.73
N GLN A 122 7.77 -6.51 -21.38
CA GLN A 122 6.62 -6.01 -20.65
C GLN A 122 7.01 -5.49 -19.26
N LEU A 123 7.94 -6.17 -18.58
CA LEU A 123 8.44 -5.70 -17.29
C LEU A 123 9.27 -4.42 -17.45
N ASP A 124 10.07 -4.30 -18.51
CA ASP A 124 10.83 -3.09 -18.80
C ASP A 124 9.93 -1.89 -19.08
N ASP A 125 8.84 -2.08 -19.84
CA ASP A 125 7.84 -1.03 -20.09
C ASP A 125 7.12 -0.61 -18.81
N ALA A 126 6.73 -1.57 -17.96
CA ALA A 126 6.13 -1.28 -16.65
C ALA A 126 7.10 -0.52 -15.72
N LEU A 127 8.39 -0.86 -15.75
CA LEU A 127 9.42 -0.15 -14.97
C LEU A 127 9.67 1.26 -15.51
N LYS A 128 9.66 1.46 -16.83
CA LYS A 128 9.76 2.79 -17.45
C LYS A 128 8.58 3.68 -17.06
N PHE A 129 7.36 3.12 -17.12
CA PHE A 129 6.16 3.79 -16.65
C PHE A 129 6.28 4.15 -15.16
N GLY A 130 6.71 3.19 -14.33
CA GLY A 130 6.90 3.36 -12.90
C GLY A 130 7.89 4.46 -12.52
N ARG A 131 8.88 4.79 -13.38
CA ARG A 131 9.78 5.94 -13.14
C ARG A 131 9.06 7.28 -13.07
N LYS A 132 7.91 7.40 -13.75
CA LYS A 132 7.04 8.57 -13.67
C LYS A 132 6.02 8.45 -12.53
N HIS A 133 5.75 7.22 -12.08
CA HIS A 133 4.70 6.87 -11.12
C HIS A 133 5.28 5.99 -10.00
N GLU A 134 5.82 6.61 -8.96
CA GLU A 134 6.56 5.92 -7.87
C GLU A 134 5.77 4.78 -7.22
N GLY A 135 4.44 4.94 -7.04
CA GLY A 135 3.60 3.90 -6.46
C GLY A 135 3.68 2.56 -7.20
N VAL A 136 3.81 2.58 -8.54
CA VAL A 136 3.96 1.36 -9.34
C VAL A 136 5.30 0.69 -9.08
N ILE A 137 6.39 1.47 -8.98
CA ILE A 137 7.72 0.93 -8.65
C ILE A 137 7.73 0.28 -7.27
N GLU A 138 7.12 0.93 -6.28
CA GLU A 138 7.07 0.39 -4.92
C GLU A 138 6.30 -0.95 -4.87
N ILE A 139 5.18 -1.06 -5.59
CA ILE A 139 4.45 -2.32 -5.71
C ILE A 139 5.30 -3.39 -6.40
N ILE A 140 5.99 -3.05 -7.50
CA ILE A 140 6.88 -3.98 -8.21
C ILE A 140 7.99 -4.49 -7.27
N LYS A 141 8.66 -3.60 -6.54
CA LYS A 141 9.73 -3.97 -5.59
C LYS A 141 9.19 -4.88 -4.48
N LYS A 142 8.08 -4.49 -3.86
CA LYS A 142 7.45 -5.25 -2.80
C LYS A 142 7.08 -6.65 -3.28
N LEU A 143 6.31 -6.76 -4.35
CA LEU A 143 5.89 -8.05 -4.89
C LEU A 143 7.07 -8.90 -5.40
N ALA A 144 8.12 -8.27 -5.93
CA ALA A 144 9.32 -8.97 -6.36
C ALA A 144 10.03 -9.69 -5.21
N VAL A 145 10.03 -9.08 -4.03
CA VAL A 145 10.59 -9.66 -2.80
C VAL A 145 9.63 -10.68 -2.20
N ASP A 146 8.34 -10.31 -2.02
CA ASP A 146 7.33 -11.18 -1.39
C ASP A 146 7.11 -12.50 -2.16
N LEU A 147 7.22 -12.46 -3.49
CA LEU A 147 7.06 -13.64 -4.36
C LEU A 147 8.38 -14.39 -4.62
N GLU A 148 9.50 -13.88 -4.12
CA GLU A 148 10.83 -14.45 -4.38
C GLU A 148 11.02 -14.83 -5.85
N ILE A 149 10.79 -13.89 -6.77
CA ILE A 149 10.73 -14.17 -8.21
C ILE A 149 11.88 -15.09 -8.64
N PRO A 150 11.62 -16.26 -9.25
CA PRO A 150 12.66 -17.23 -9.60
C PRO A 150 13.54 -16.75 -10.77
N ASP A 151 13.03 -15.90 -11.68
CA ASP A 151 13.78 -15.43 -12.85
C ASP A 151 14.83 -14.37 -12.45
N THR A 152 16.08 -14.80 -12.42
CA THR A 152 17.24 -13.95 -12.12
C THR A 152 17.37 -12.76 -13.08
N ARG A 153 16.90 -12.88 -14.33
CA ARG A 153 16.97 -11.78 -15.31
C ARG A 153 15.99 -10.69 -14.95
N LYS A 154 14.77 -11.05 -14.50
CA LYS A 154 13.77 -10.10 -13.99
C LYS A 154 14.29 -9.38 -12.75
N ARG A 155 14.87 -10.11 -11.78
CA ARG A 155 15.48 -9.50 -10.58
C ARG A 155 16.59 -8.51 -10.91
N LYS A 156 17.50 -8.88 -11.85
CA LYS A 156 18.55 -7.98 -12.33
C LYS A 156 17.99 -6.74 -13.02
N LEU A 157 16.97 -6.89 -13.86
CA LEU A 157 16.33 -5.77 -14.54
C LEU A 157 15.71 -4.79 -13.53
N ILE A 158 14.96 -5.29 -12.55
CA ILE A 158 14.37 -4.45 -11.49
C ILE A 158 15.50 -3.73 -10.73
N THR A 159 16.52 -4.45 -10.30
CA THR A 159 17.65 -3.86 -9.57
C THR A 159 18.35 -2.77 -10.40
N GLN A 160 18.57 -2.99 -11.68
CA GLN A 160 19.21 -2.02 -12.58
C GLN A 160 18.36 -0.77 -12.78
N MET A 161 17.05 -0.95 -12.93
CA MET A 161 16.12 0.16 -13.21
C MET A 161 15.76 0.99 -11.97
N THR A 162 15.70 0.37 -10.80
CA THR A 162 15.27 1.00 -9.54
C THR A 162 16.40 1.31 -8.57
N GLY A 163 17.57 0.69 -8.75
CA GLY A 163 18.68 0.73 -7.79
C GLY A 163 18.45 -0.13 -6.53
N PHE A 164 17.27 -0.78 -6.39
CA PHE A 164 16.93 -1.61 -5.24
C PHE A 164 17.36 -3.06 -5.47
N ASN A 165 18.23 -3.60 -4.61
CA ASN A 165 18.77 -4.94 -4.74
C ASN A 165 17.78 -5.98 -4.21
N ILE A 166 17.05 -6.63 -5.12
CA ILE A 166 16.05 -7.67 -4.81
C ILE A 166 16.70 -8.88 -4.12
N ASP A 167 17.85 -9.35 -4.60
CA ASP A 167 18.49 -10.53 -4.02
C ASP A 167 18.92 -10.29 -2.56
N SER A 168 19.45 -9.11 -2.27
CA SER A 168 19.79 -8.73 -0.90
C SER A 168 18.56 -8.64 0.01
N ALA A 169 17.46 -8.11 -0.49
CA ALA A 169 16.22 -7.99 0.29
C ALA A 169 15.63 -9.37 0.62
N ILE A 170 15.60 -10.30 -0.33
CA ILE A 170 15.18 -11.69 -0.12
C ILE A 170 16.06 -12.36 0.95
N ASN A 171 17.40 -12.24 0.83
CA ASN A 171 18.33 -12.83 1.79
C ASN A 171 18.14 -12.30 3.22
N ILE A 172 17.86 -11.00 3.39
CA ILE A 172 17.58 -10.41 4.69
C ILE A 172 16.31 -11.01 5.31
N ILE A 173 15.25 -11.19 4.52
CA ILE A 173 14.01 -11.80 5.00
C ILE A 173 14.25 -13.23 5.47
N HIS A 174 15.00 -14.04 4.70
CA HIS A 174 15.34 -15.41 5.10
C HIS A 174 16.13 -15.42 6.41
N THR A 175 17.16 -14.57 6.53
CA THR A 175 17.97 -14.50 7.77
C THR A 175 17.13 -14.12 8.99
N MET A 176 16.21 -13.15 8.84
CA MET A 176 15.32 -12.74 9.93
C MET A 176 14.31 -13.84 10.31
N SER A 177 13.89 -14.66 9.33
CA SER A 177 12.98 -15.78 9.59
C SER A 177 13.68 -16.89 10.38
N ASP A 178 14.92 -17.22 10.01
CA ASP A 178 15.72 -18.24 10.66
C ASP A 178 16.04 -17.87 12.12
N GLU A 179 16.38 -16.59 12.38
CA GLU A 179 16.64 -16.10 13.76
C GLU A 179 15.39 -16.18 14.65
N ASN A 180 14.20 -15.96 14.11
CA ASN A 180 12.95 -16.06 14.87
C ASN A 180 12.56 -17.52 15.19
N GLU A 181 12.94 -18.49 14.34
CA GLU A 181 12.70 -19.92 14.60
C GLU A 181 13.62 -20.44 15.72
N ASP A 182 14.86 -20.01 15.76
CA ASP A 182 15.81 -20.40 16.81
C ASP A 182 15.41 -19.86 18.20
N GLU A 183 14.86 -18.63 18.28
CA GLU A 183 14.35 -18.08 19.55
C GLU A 183 13.12 -18.84 20.08
N THR A 184 12.26 -19.35 19.19
CA THR A 184 11.07 -20.12 19.61
C THR A 184 11.43 -21.51 20.10
N ASP A 185 12.49 -22.13 19.62
CA ASP A 185 12.95 -23.45 20.11
C ASP A 185 13.70 -23.34 21.43
N VAL A 186 14.44 -22.26 21.67
CA VAL A 186 15.07 -21.97 22.97
C VAL A 186 14.01 -21.75 24.05
N ALA A 187 12.95 -21.01 23.77
CA ALA A 187 11.85 -20.77 24.71
C ALA A 187 11.09 -22.06 25.08
N LYS A 188 10.91 -22.99 24.13
CA LYS A 188 10.29 -24.29 24.40
C LYS A 188 11.19 -25.25 25.20
N THR A 189 12.49 -25.07 25.16
CA THR A 189 13.44 -25.88 25.91
C THR A 189 13.55 -25.40 27.36
N GLU A 190 13.39 -24.11 27.62
CA GLU A 190 13.40 -23.55 28.98
C GLU A 190 12.14 -23.88 29.79
N GLU A 191 10.97 -24.02 29.18
CA GLU A 191 9.75 -24.43 29.88
C GLU A 191 9.79 -25.90 30.38
N LYS A 192 10.63 -26.78 29.80
CA LYS A 192 10.78 -28.17 30.23
C LYS A 192 11.83 -28.38 31.31
N SER A 193 12.67 -27.37 31.60
CA SER A 193 13.74 -27.50 32.62
C SER A 193 13.43 -26.93 34.00
N SER A 194 12.28 -26.25 34.17
CA SER A 194 11.92 -25.57 35.44
C SER A 194 11.24 -26.47 36.51
N GLN A 195 11.28 -27.81 36.37
CA GLN A 195 10.83 -28.75 37.42
C GLN A 195 12.01 -29.45 38.09
N ARG A 196 13.01 -28.74 38.54
CA ARG A 196 14.01 -29.29 39.51
C ARG A 196 14.12 -28.40 40.74
N LYS A 197 13.54 -28.94 41.81
CA LYS A 197 13.67 -28.69 43.24
C LYS A 197 14.66 -27.61 43.69
N ALA A 198 14.10 -26.61 44.36
CA ALA A 198 14.82 -25.64 45.18
C ALA A 198 15.60 -26.32 46.31
N THR A 199 16.89 -26.04 46.41
CA THR A 199 17.71 -26.18 47.63
C THR A 199 18.14 -24.78 48.06
N PRO A 200 18.00 -24.40 49.34
CA PRO A 200 18.39 -23.07 49.81
C PRO A 200 19.89 -23.04 50.12
N VAL A 201 20.65 -22.18 49.47
CA VAL A 201 21.99 -21.81 49.89
C VAL A 201 22.06 -20.31 50.15
N ASN A 202 22.15 -20.02 51.43
CA ASN A 202 22.40 -18.75 52.05
C ASN A 202 23.89 -18.39 51.90
N ALA A 203 24.22 -17.29 51.21
CA ALA A 203 25.51 -16.61 51.39
C ALA A 203 25.44 -15.17 50.82
N GLY A 204 25.60 -14.22 51.72
CA GLY A 204 25.58 -12.80 51.49
C GLY A 204 26.59 -12.29 50.46
N ARG A 205 26.12 -11.47 49.56
CA ARG A 205 26.96 -10.55 48.78
C ARG A 205 26.54 -9.11 49.03
N LYS A 206 27.50 -8.34 49.60
CA LYS A 206 27.37 -6.91 49.85
C LYS A 206 27.24 -6.16 48.52
N ALA A 207 26.28 -5.23 48.42
CA ALA A 207 26.11 -4.34 47.30
C ALA A 207 27.30 -3.38 47.14
N PRO A 208 27.72 -3.03 45.92
CA PRO A 208 28.78 -2.05 45.73
C PRO A 208 28.26 -0.63 46.00
N VAL A 209 29.03 0.10 46.82
CA VAL A 209 28.77 1.51 47.17
C VAL A 209 29.40 2.40 46.12
N TYR A 210 28.59 3.13 45.37
CA TYR A 210 29.07 4.17 44.45
C TYR A 210 29.31 5.48 45.20
N LYS A 211 30.54 5.98 45.15
CA LYS A 211 30.90 7.34 45.65
C LYS A 211 30.49 8.37 44.57
N VAL A 212 29.57 9.23 44.94
CA VAL A 212 29.25 10.43 44.16
C VAL A 212 30.36 11.46 44.41
N VAL A 213 31.07 11.86 43.34
CA VAL A 213 32.03 12.97 43.39
C VAL A 213 31.27 14.23 42.97
N THR A 214 30.96 15.08 43.92
CA THR A 214 30.48 16.45 43.68
C THR A 214 31.66 17.33 43.30
N LYS A 215 31.65 17.89 42.09
CA LYS A 215 32.55 18.97 41.70
C LYS A 215 31.91 20.29 42.10
N THR A 216 32.50 20.96 43.04
CA THR A 216 32.29 22.39 43.33
C THR A 216 33.24 23.20 42.46
N GLU A 217 32.72 24.15 41.77
CA GLU A 217 32.96 25.48 41.31
C GLU A 217 32.41 25.77 39.93
#